data_ca69e9469dd1707edbfeaea40e1503cb
#
_entry.id   ca69e9469dd1707edbfeaea40e1503cb
#
_cell.length_a   1.000
_cell.length_b   1.000
_cell.length_c   1.000
_cell.angle_alpha   90.00
_cell.angle_beta   90.00
_cell.angle_gamma   90.00
#
_symmetry.space_group_name_H-M   'P 1'
#
loop_
_entity.id
_entity.type
_entity.pdbx_description
1 polymer ?
#
loop_
_entity_poly.entity_id
_entity_poly.type
_entity_poly.pdbx_seq_one_letter_code
_entity_poly.pdbx_strand_id
1 'polypeptide(L)'
;MLLHRIQTARSEDNTLSDAVFENETLAHADISRMEFNRVTFQHCRFVRCRFHNASFYEVQFLHCDFSNCIFEDSYWRDTQVVDCKGDGSRFTQAHFTNCKLENSTFACCNFSKSAWNACSLLHCNMKEAFFSEARLKKLILQETSFAGVDFFKTALNGTDFSNCSIEGITVSDTFQELRGMQIASLQAVDLV
;
A
#
# COMPACT_ATOMS: atom_id res chain seq x y z
N MET A 1 -9.08 -19.55 13.86
CA MET A 1 -10.17 -19.73 12.89
C MET A 1 -9.78 -19.35 11.47
N LEU A 2 -9.06 -18.24 11.26
CA LEU A 2 -8.59 -17.76 9.94
C LEU A 2 -7.74 -18.82 9.21
N LEU A 3 -6.72 -19.39 9.86
CA LEU A 3 -5.86 -20.40 9.23
C LEU A 3 -6.64 -21.61 8.68
N HIS A 4 -7.62 -22.09 9.43
CA HIS A 4 -8.46 -23.20 8.97
C HIS A 4 -9.28 -22.81 7.73
N ARG A 5 -9.90 -21.62 7.71
CA ARG A 5 -10.64 -21.12 6.55
C ARG A 5 -9.75 -20.98 5.32
N ILE A 6 -8.51 -20.51 5.49
CA ILE A 6 -7.52 -20.44 4.41
C ILE A 6 -7.17 -21.84 3.90
N GLN A 7 -6.95 -22.80 4.78
CA GLN A 7 -6.64 -24.19 4.39
C GLN A 7 -7.81 -24.84 3.62
N THR A 8 -9.03 -24.61 4.06
CA THR A 8 -10.24 -25.11 3.37
C THR A 8 -10.35 -24.48 1.98
N ALA A 9 -10.27 -23.14 1.89
CA ALA A 9 -10.34 -22.44 0.62
C ALA A 9 -9.25 -22.90 -0.37
N ARG A 10 -8.05 -23.19 0.11
CA ARG A 10 -6.97 -23.74 -0.72
C ARG A 10 -7.26 -25.12 -1.30
N SER A 11 -8.01 -25.96 -0.60
CA SER A 11 -8.40 -27.28 -1.10
C SER A 11 -9.53 -27.23 -2.14
N GLU A 12 -10.19 -26.10 -2.26
CA GLU A 12 -11.30 -25.87 -3.18
C GLU A 12 -10.86 -25.04 -4.40
N ASP A 13 -10.96 -23.73 -4.30
CA ASP A 13 -10.75 -22.81 -5.42
C ASP A 13 -9.78 -21.66 -5.11
N ASN A 14 -9.10 -21.68 -3.96
CA ASN A 14 -8.28 -20.60 -3.42
C ASN A 14 -9.04 -19.30 -3.10
N THR A 15 -10.37 -19.31 -3.04
CA THR A 15 -11.19 -18.12 -2.79
C THR A 15 -11.77 -18.14 -1.40
N LEU A 16 -11.67 -17.02 -0.68
CA LEU A 16 -12.29 -16.80 0.61
C LEU A 16 -13.20 -15.57 0.50
N SER A 17 -14.51 -15.78 0.65
CA SER A 17 -15.50 -14.74 0.43
C SER A 17 -16.41 -14.53 1.64
N ASP A 18 -16.99 -13.31 1.73
CA ASP A 18 -18.07 -12.94 2.64
C ASP A 18 -17.78 -13.32 4.10
N ALA A 19 -16.60 -12.93 4.61
CA ALA A 19 -16.13 -13.34 5.92
C ALA A 19 -15.60 -12.18 6.74
N VAL A 20 -15.76 -12.29 8.06
CA VAL A 20 -15.17 -11.36 9.03
C VAL A 20 -14.24 -12.14 9.95
N PHE A 21 -13.02 -11.63 10.12
CA PHE A 21 -12.02 -12.17 11.04
C PHE A 21 -11.64 -11.07 12.04
N GLU A 22 -11.77 -11.38 13.31
CA GLU A 22 -11.49 -10.44 14.39
C GLU A 22 -10.47 -11.02 15.36
N ASN A 23 -9.49 -10.18 15.76
CA ASN A 23 -8.50 -10.52 16.78
C ASN A 23 -7.68 -11.79 16.45
N GLU A 24 -7.53 -12.10 15.16
CA GLU A 24 -6.78 -13.28 14.71
C GLU A 24 -5.30 -12.96 14.55
N THR A 25 -4.45 -13.90 14.87
CA THR A 25 -3.01 -13.82 14.57
C THR A 25 -2.61 -14.94 13.64
N LEU A 26 -1.97 -14.58 12.55
CA LEU A 26 -1.41 -15.53 11.59
C LEU A 26 0.08 -15.28 11.45
N ALA A 27 0.89 -16.31 11.67
CA ALA A 27 2.34 -16.17 11.64
C ALA A 27 2.98 -17.13 10.63
N HIS A 28 3.95 -16.63 9.86
CA HIS A 28 4.76 -17.37 8.89
C HIS A 28 3.95 -18.18 7.88
N ALA A 29 2.73 -17.76 7.62
CA ALA A 29 1.85 -18.46 6.69
C ALA A 29 2.13 -18.03 5.24
N ASP A 30 2.10 -19.00 4.36
CA ASP A 30 2.08 -18.76 2.92
C ASP A 30 0.62 -18.70 2.45
N ILE A 31 0.17 -17.51 2.07
CA ILE A 31 -1.19 -17.20 1.61
C ILE A 31 -1.14 -16.76 0.14
N SER A 32 -0.07 -17.12 -0.56
CA SER A 32 0.14 -16.76 -1.96
C SER A 32 -0.97 -17.31 -2.84
N ARG A 33 -1.36 -16.53 -3.85
CA ARG A 33 -2.38 -16.87 -4.87
C ARG A 33 -3.79 -17.07 -4.32
N MET A 34 -4.06 -16.63 -3.09
CA MET A 34 -5.41 -16.62 -2.54
C MET A 34 -6.18 -15.40 -3.06
N GLU A 35 -7.47 -15.59 -3.28
CA GLU A 35 -8.40 -14.51 -3.54
C GLU A 35 -9.25 -14.24 -2.29
N PHE A 36 -9.32 -12.98 -1.89
CA PHE A 36 -10.19 -12.48 -0.83
C PHE A 36 -11.24 -11.57 -1.44
N ASN A 37 -12.52 -11.86 -1.24
CA ASN A 37 -13.62 -11.13 -1.82
C ASN A 37 -14.64 -10.76 -0.74
N ARG A 38 -14.87 -9.48 -0.49
CA ARG A 38 -15.73 -8.96 0.59
C ARG A 38 -15.37 -9.55 1.97
N VAL A 39 -14.08 -9.48 2.29
CA VAL A 39 -13.56 -9.96 3.57
C VAL A 39 -13.17 -8.78 4.45
N THR A 40 -13.53 -8.83 5.72
CA THR A 40 -13.07 -7.86 6.72
C THR A 40 -12.10 -8.54 7.68
N PHE A 41 -10.90 -7.94 7.80
CA PHE A 41 -9.94 -8.24 8.85
C PHE A 41 -9.95 -7.09 9.85
N GLN A 42 -10.31 -7.37 11.09
CA GLN A 42 -10.37 -6.39 12.16
C GLN A 42 -9.48 -6.79 13.34
N HIS A 43 -8.60 -5.89 13.78
CA HIS A 43 -7.63 -6.16 14.83
C HIS A 43 -6.80 -7.44 14.59
N CYS A 44 -6.54 -7.77 13.33
CA CYS A 44 -5.77 -8.95 12.96
C CYS A 44 -4.29 -8.63 12.86
N ARG A 45 -3.46 -9.62 13.17
CA ARG A 45 -2.01 -9.52 13.07
C ARG A 45 -1.46 -10.59 12.15
N PHE A 46 -0.71 -10.14 11.13
CA PHE A 46 -0.01 -11.01 10.18
C PHE A 46 1.50 -10.87 10.41
N VAL A 47 2.13 -11.92 10.89
CA VAL A 47 3.56 -11.89 11.24
C VAL A 47 4.35 -12.61 10.15
N ARG A 48 5.12 -11.87 9.36
CA ARG A 48 5.96 -12.42 8.27
C ARG A 48 5.20 -13.36 7.33
N CYS A 49 3.95 -13.02 7.02
CA CYS A 49 3.13 -13.78 6.08
C CYS A 49 3.47 -13.42 4.62
N ARG A 50 3.20 -14.34 3.71
CA ARG A 50 3.40 -14.17 2.28
C ARG A 50 2.05 -14.18 1.58
N PHE A 51 1.77 -13.10 0.83
CA PHE A 51 0.58 -12.88 0.00
C PHE A 51 0.96 -12.67 -1.47
N HIS A 52 2.03 -13.32 -1.93
CA HIS A 52 2.51 -13.18 -3.29
C HIS A 52 1.43 -13.59 -4.30
N ASN A 53 1.16 -12.75 -5.31
CA ASN A 53 0.05 -12.93 -6.26
C ASN A 53 -1.34 -13.10 -5.61
N ALA A 54 -1.55 -12.64 -4.38
CA ALA A 54 -2.88 -12.64 -3.79
C ALA A 54 -3.74 -11.51 -4.35
N SER A 55 -5.06 -11.71 -4.34
CA SER A 55 -6.03 -10.71 -4.78
C SER A 55 -6.97 -10.31 -3.65
N PHE A 56 -7.22 -9.01 -3.54
CA PHE A 56 -8.07 -8.41 -2.52
C PHE A 56 -9.14 -7.55 -3.21
N TYR A 57 -10.39 -8.04 -3.24
CA TYR A 57 -11.53 -7.36 -3.84
C TYR A 57 -12.55 -6.99 -2.77
N GLU A 58 -12.86 -5.69 -2.65
CA GLU A 58 -13.78 -5.18 -1.63
C GLU A 58 -13.39 -5.60 -0.20
N VAL A 59 -12.08 -5.67 0.08
CA VAL A 59 -11.55 -6.10 1.38
C VAL A 59 -11.37 -4.90 2.29
N GLN A 60 -11.59 -5.10 3.59
CA GLN A 60 -11.32 -4.12 4.61
C GLN A 60 -10.26 -4.66 5.59
N PHE A 61 -9.20 -3.88 5.78
CA PHE A 61 -8.25 -4.06 6.86
C PHE A 61 -8.45 -2.92 7.85
N LEU A 62 -8.93 -3.24 9.06
CA LEU A 62 -9.25 -2.29 10.11
C LEU A 62 -8.40 -2.59 11.35
N HIS A 63 -7.59 -1.61 11.79
CA HIS A 63 -6.71 -1.75 12.95
C HIS A 63 -5.80 -2.99 12.89
N CYS A 64 -5.32 -3.34 11.70
CA CYS A 64 -4.49 -4.52 11.48
C CYS A 64 -3.00 -4.19 11.50
N ASP A 65 -2.18 -5.21 11.83
CA ASP A 65 -0.72 -5.15 11.69
C ASP A 65 -0.27 -6.23 10.71
N PHE A 66 0.26 -5.81 9.57
CA PHE A 66 0.88 -6.68 8.55
C PHE A 66 2.31 -6.23 8.22
N SER A 67 2.99 -5.62 9.19
CA SER A 67 4.37 -5.18 9.03
C SER A 67 5.30 -6.34 8.64
N ASN A 68 6.25 -6.05 7.75
CA ASN A 68 7.21 -7.02 7.21
C ASN A 68 6.57 -8.23 6.49
N CYS A 69 5.36 -8.07 5.95
CA CYS A 69 4.71 -9.06 5.10
C CYS A 69 5.07 -8.86 3.62
N ILE A 70 4.82 -9.86 2.80
CA ILE A 70 5.15 -9.87 1.37
C ILE A 70 3.87 -9.89 0.56
N PHE A 71 3.61 -8.80 -0.17
CA PHE A 71 2.46 -8.61 -1.06
C PHE A 71 2.91 -8.37 -2.50
N GLU A 72 4.02 -8.96 -2.90
CA GLU A 72 4.56 -8.82 -4.26
C GLU A 72 3.58 -9.37 -5.30
N ASP A 73 3.45 -8.68 -6.44
CA ASP A 73 2.56 -9.02 -7.54
C ASP A 73 1.08 -9.15 -7.13
N SER A 74 0.67 -8.55 -6.01
CA SER A 74 -0.71 -8.63 -5.52
C SER A 74 -1.65 -7.63 -6.20
N TYR A 75 -2.95 -7.91 -6.15
CA TYR A 75 -4.00 -7.10 -6.76
C TYR A 75 -4.98 -6.61 -5.70
N TRP A 76 -5.18 -5.29 -5.65
CA TRP A 76 -6.03 -4.62 -4.69
C TRP A 76 -7.07 -3.79 -5.43
N ARG A 77 -8.34 -4.07 -5.25
CA ARG A 77 -9.41 -3.31 -5.86
C ARG A 77 -10.55 -3.06 -4.88
N ASP A 78 -11.00 -1.81 -4.83
CA ASP A 78 -12.09 -1.37 -3.95
C ASP A 78 -11.79 -1.70 -2.47
N THR A 79 -10.51 -1.69 -2.09
CA THR A 79 -10.04 -2.14 -0.77
C THR A 79 -9.77 -0.95 0.13
N GLN A 80 -10.08 -1.09 1.41
CA GLN A 80 -9.83 -0.09 2.43
C GLN A 80 -8.82 -0.59 3.47
N VAL A 81 -7.88 0.28 3.82
CA VAL A 81 -6.87 0.04 4.86
C VAL A 81 -6.93 1.20 5.83
N VAL A 82 -7.46 0.98 7.02
CA VAL A 82 -7.73 2.04 8.00
C VAL A 82 -7.08 1.71 9.34
N ASP A 83 -6.36 2.68 9.92
CA ASP A 83 -5.67 2.57 11.21
C ASP A 83 -4.72 1.34 11.28
N CYS A 84 -4.03 1.04 10.19
CA CYS A 84 -3.21 -0.14 10.05
C CYS A 84 -1.70 0.16 10.11
N LYS A 85 -0.91 -0.90 10.39
CA LYS A 85 0.54 -0.90 10.31
C LYS A 85 1.00 -1.86 9.23
N GLY A 86 1.75 -1.34 8.25
CA GLY A 86 2.32 -2.12 7.16
C GLY A 86 3.83 -1.93 7.00
N ASP A 87 4.50 -1.31 7.98
CA ASP A 87 5.89 -0.89 7.87
C ASP A 87 6.83 -2.02 7.42
N GLY A 88 7.76 -1.70 6.53
CA GLY A 88 8.74 -2.64 6.00
C GLY A 88 8.16 -3.73 5.10
N SER A 89 6.88 -3.67 4.75
CA SER A 89 6.26 -4.65 3.85
C SER A 89 6.65 -4.42 2.40
N ARG A 90 6.57 -5.49 1.59
CA ARG A 90 6.94 -5.46 0.18
C ARG A 90 5.70 -5.56 -0.70
N PHE A 91 5.47 -4.53 -1.51
CA PHE A 91 4.39 -4.40 -2.49
C PHE A 91 4.94 -4.23 -3.91
N THR A 92 6.13 -4.78 -4.17
CA THR A 92 6.77 -4.70 -5.49
C THR A 92 5.84 -5.25 -6.56
N GLN A 93 5.64 -4.49 -7.64
CA GLN A 93 4.74 -4.86 -8.75
C GLN A 93 3.26 -5.04 -8.33
N ALA A 94 2.85 -4.61 -7.15
CA ALA A 94 1.45 -4.65 -6.74
C ALA A 94 0.59 -3.64 -7.51
N HIS A 95 -0.67 -3.98 -7.69
CA HIS A 95 -1.64 -3.15 -8.41
C HIS A 95 -2.76 -2.70 -7.46
N PHE A 96 -2.94 -1.39 -7.35
CA PHE A 96 -3.98 -0.78 -6.53
C PHE A 96 -4.96 -0.01 -7.42
N THR A 97 -6.24 -0.33 -7.34
CA THR A 97 -7.30 0.35 -8.08
C THR A 97 -8.44 0.70 -7.14
N ASN A 98 -8.80 1.98 -7.10
CA ASN A 98 -9.89 2.49 -6.27
C ASN A 98 -9.73 2.12 -4.77
N CYS A 99 -8.48 2.14 -4.28
CA CYS A 99 -8.19 1.80 -2.89
C CYS A 99 -8.10 3.05 -2.01
N LYS A 100 -8.48 2.91 -0.75
CA LYS A 100 -8.38 3.95 0.26
C LYS A 100 -7.47 3.49 1.39
N LEU A 101 -6.37 4.25 1.62
CA LEU A 101 -5.49 4.08 2.76
C LEU A 101 -5.66 5.30 3.67
N GLU A 102 -5.98 5.07 4.94
CA GLU A 102 -6.28 6.15 5.87
C GLU A 102 -5.66 5.89 7.25
N ASN A 103 -5.10 6.93 7.88
CA ASN A 103 -4.50 6.88 9.22
C ASN A 103 -3.50 5.71 9.42
N SER A 104 -2.80 5.33 8.37
CA SER A 104 -2.01 4.09 8.37
C SER A 104 -0.53 4.37 8.10
N THR A 105 0.35 3.47 8.57
CA THR A 105 1.79 3.61 8.37
C THR A 105 2.33 2.52 7.44
N PHE A 106 3.16 2.96 6.50
CA PHE A 106 3.84 2.16 5.49
C PHE A 106 5.31 2.61 5.36
N ALA A 107 5.92 3.01 6.48
CA ALA A 107 7.30 3.45 6.49
C ALA A 107 8.24 2.32 6.00
N CYS A 108 9.25 2.69 5.23
CA CYS A 108 10.24 1.77 4.64
C CYS A 108 9.62 0.65 3.77
N CYS A 109 8.39 0.81 3.30
CA CYS A 109 7.77 -0.16 2.39
C CYS A 109 8.35 -0.09 0.99
N ASN A 110 8.37 -1.22 0.30
CA ASN A 110 8.79 -1.26 -1.09
C ASN A 110 7.58 -1.35 -2.03
N PHE A 111 7.27 -0.23 -2.69
CA PHE A 111 6.25 -0.09 -3.74
C PHE A 111 6.87 0.04 -5.14
N SER A 112 8.12 -0.38 -5.34
CA SER A 112 8.77 -0.27 -6.65
C SER A 112 7.98 -1.00 -7.72
N LYS A 113 7.86 -0.39 -8.89
CA LYS A 113 7.12 -0.93 -10.06
C LYS A 113 5.63 -1.15 -9.81
N SER A 114 5.08 -0.67 -8.69
CA SER A 114 3.65 -0.77 -8.41
C SER A 114 2.83 0.17 -9.31
N ALA A 115 1.55 -0.14 -9.42
CA ALA A 115 0.61 0.70 -10.18
C ALA A 115 -0.57 1.13 -9.29
N TRP A 116 -0.81 2.44 -9.26
CA TRP A 116 -1.86 3.07 -8.47
C TRP A 116 -2.82 3.81 -9.38
N ASN A 117 -4.09 3.48 -9.33
CA ASN A 117 -5.11 4.14 -10.14
C ASN A 117 -6.33 4.49 -9.29
N ALA A 118 -6.69 5.77 -9.25
CA ALA A 118 -7.83 6.30 -8.51
C ALA A 118 -7.81 5.94 -7.00
N CYS A 119 -6.64 5.98 -6.39
CA CYS A 119 -6.47 5.68 -4.96
C CYS A 119 -6.35 6.95 -4.13
N SER A 120 -6.65 6.85 -2.83
CA SER A 120 -6.44 7.93 -1.86
C SER A 120 -5.54 7.50 -0.71
N LEU A 121 -4.64 8.41 -0.33
CA LEU A 121 -3.73 8.29 0.80
C LEU A 121 -4.02 9.47 1.74
N LEU A 122 -4.70 9.21 2.85
CA LEU A 122 -5.17 10.24 3.77
C LEU A 122 -4.53 10.03 5.15
N HIS A 123 -3.82 11.02 5.65
CA HIS A 123 -3.16 10.98 6.96
C HIS A 123 -2.22 9.77 7.12
N CYS A 124 -1.53 9.38 6.04
CA CYS A 124 -0.65 8.22 6.04
C CYS A 124 0.82 8.59 6.29
N ASN A 125 1.59 7.62 6.77
CA ASN A 125 3.04 7.74 6.88
C ASN A 125 3.71 6.82 5.85
N MET A 126 4.33 7.42 4.81
CA MET A 126 5.08 6.72 3.76
C MET A 126 6.59 6.98 3.87
N LYS A 127 7.08 7.45 5.03
CA LYS A 127 8.49 7.81 5.19
C LYS A 127 9.44 6.72 4.70
N GLU A 128 10.47 7.15 3.96
CA GLU A 128 11.53 6.26 3.46
C GLU A 128 11.02 5.07 2.62
N ALA A 129 9.79 5.15 2.09
CA ALA A 129 9.29 4.12 1.19
C ALA A 129 9.91 4.26 -0.21
N PHE A 130 9.89 3.17 -0.96
CA PHE A 130 10.43 3.09 -2.31
C PHE A 130 9.29 3.04 -3.32
N PHE A 131 9.21 4.05 -4.18
CA PHE A 131 8.27 4.13 -5.30
C PHE A 131 8.98 4.13 -6.65
N SER A 132 10.21 3.61 -6.72
CA SER A 132 11.00 3.58 -7.95
C SER A 132 10.25 2.87 -9.08
N GLU A 133 10.19 3.50 -10.26
CA GLU A 133 9.49 3.00 -11.45
C GLU A 133 7.98 2.74 -11.23
N ALA A 134 7.36 3.34 -10.22
CA ALA A 134 5.93 3.23 -9.97
C ALA A 134 5.10 4.05 -10.98
N ARG A 135 3.85 3.66 -11.15
CA ARG A 135 2.88 4.37 -11.99
C ARG A 135 1.76 4.92 -11.13
N LEU A 136 1.69 6.24 -11.03
CA LEU A 136 0.71 6.95 -10.21
C LEU A 136 -0.30 7.63 -11.14
N LYS A 137 -1.58 7.30 -11.00
CA LYS A 137 -2.65 7.88 -11.80
C LYS A 137 -3.84 8.23 -10.92
N LYS A 138 -4.30 9.49 -11.00
CA LYS A 138 -5.47 9.99 -10.25
C LYS A 138 -5.34 9.72 -8.74
N LEU A 139 -4.17 10.00 -8.19
CA LEU A 139 -3.91 9.83 -6.76
C LEU A 139 -4.43 11.05 -6.00
N ILE A 140 -5.16 10.81 -4.91
CA ILE A 140 -5.62 11.84 -3.98
C ILE A 140 -4.78 11.74 -2.72
N LEU A 141 -4.10 12.83 -2.35
CA LEU A 141 -3.20 12.90 -1.21
C LEU A 141 -3.68 13.95 -0.22
N GLN A 142 -3.70 13.62 1.06
CA GLN A 142 -4.00 14.57 2.12
C GLN A 142 -3.18 14.25 3.36
N GLU A 143 -2.48 15.25 3.90
CA GLU A 143 -1.73 15.20 5.16
C GLU A 143 -0.91 13.90 5.30
N THR A 144 -0.30 13.46 4.20
CA THR A 144 0.51 12.25 4.13
C THR A 144 1.99 12.61 4.10
N SER A 145 2.81 11.88 4.86
CA SER A 145 4.25 12.08 4.88
C SER A 145 4.94 11.21 3.83
N PHE A 146 5.63 11.86 2.89
CA PHE A 146 6.55 11.25 1.92
C PHE A 146 8.01 11.59 2.21
N ALA A 147 8.34 11.99 3.44
CA ALA A 147 9.71 12.36 3.80
C ALA A 147 10.69 11.20 3.49
N GLY A 148 11.76 11.51 2.75
CA GLY A 148 12.79 10.54 2.37
C GLY A 148 12.34 9.48 1.36
N VAL A 149 11.20 9.62 0.71
CA VAL A 149 10.70 8.65 -0.29
C VAL A 149 11.53 8.69 -1.56
N ASP A 150 11.83 7.51 -2.10
CA ASP A 150 12.48 7.37 -3.41
C ASP A 150 11.45 7.27 -4.54
N PHE A 151 11.39 8.30 -5.39
CA PHE A 151 10.56 8.37 -6.60
C PHE A 151 11.37 8.18 -7.89
N PHE A 152 12.53 7.54 -7.85
CA PHE A 152 13.36 7.32 -9.03
C PHE A 152 12.55 6.75 -10.20
N LYS A 153 12.58 7.44 -11.35
CA LYS A 153 11.82 7.11 -12.56
C LYS A 153 10.29 7.00 -12.37
N THR A 154 9.73 7.71 -11.40
CA THR A 154 8.28 7.77 -11.17
C THR A 154 7.75 9.15 -11.48
N ALA A 155 6.96 9.27 -12.53
CA ALA A 155 6.38 10.55 -12.93
C ALA A 155 5.33 11.02 -11.91
N LEU A 156 5.52 12.24 -11.38
CA LEU A 156 4.64 12.86 -10.38
C LEU A 156 3.67 13.89 -10.99
N ASN A 157 3.61 13.96 -12.33
CA ASN A 157 2.78 14.93 -13.02
C ASN A 157 1.29 14.77 -12.69
N GLY A 158 0.64 15.90 -12.40
CA GLY A 158 -0.78 15.92 -12.04
C GLY A 158 -1.09 15.38 -10.64
N THR A 159 -0.07 15.07 -9.83
CA THR A 159 -0.26 14.70 -8.42
C THR A 159 -0.02 15.95 -7.55
N ASP A 160 -0.94 16.21 -6.64
CA ASP A 160 -0.89 17.35 -5.73
C ASP A 160 -0.35 16.93 -4.36
N PHE A 161 0.87 17.40 -4.04
CA PHE A 161 1.55 17.19 -2.77
C PHE A 161 1.47 18.39 -1.83
N SER A 162 0.69 19.44 -2.16
CA SER A 162 0.70 20.71 -1.42
C SER A 162 0.36 20.61 0.06
N ASN A 163 -0.38 19.58 0.46
CA ASN A 163 -0.72 19.28 1.85
C ASN A 163 0.06 18.09 2.43
N CYS A 164 1.19 17.71 1.82
CA CYS A 164 2.00 16.55 2.23
C CYS A 164 3.40 16.99 2.65
N SER A 165 4.12 16.16 3.42
CA SER A 165 5.56 16.38 3.63
C SER A 165 6.34 15.67 2.53
N ILE A 166 7.26 16.39 1.87
CA ILE A 166 8.09 15.87 0.78
C ILE A 166 9.58 16.08 1.06
N GLU A 167 9.93 16.39 2.29
CA GLU A 167 11.31 16.65 2.70
C GLU A 167 12.22 15.47 2.38
N GLY A 168 13.33 15.74 1.69
CA GLY A 168 14.34 14.73 1.37
C GLY A 168 13.91 13.65 0.40
N ILE A 169 12.89 13.86 -0.43
CA ILE A 169 12.55 12.91 -1.51
C ILE A 169 13.73 12.78 -2.47
N THR A 170 13.88 11.60 -3.07
CA THR A 170 14.91 11.35 -4.08
C THR A 170 14.28 11.07 -5.45
N VAL A 171 14.92 11.59 -6.49
CA VAL A 171 14.55 11.47 -7.90
C VAL A 171 15.81 11.26 -8.74
N SER A 172 15.69 11.08 -10.04
CA SER A 172 16.86 10.99 -10.93
C SER A 172 17.58 12.35 -11.05
N ASP A 173 18.84 12.31 -11.47
CA ASP A 173 19.65 13.52 -11.72
C ASP A 173 19.05 14.47 -12.77
N THR A 174 18.09 13.99 -13.54
CA THR A 174 17.42 14.78 -14.58
C THR A 174 16.20 15.55 -14.05
N PHE A 175 15.73 15.26 -12.84
CA PHE A 175 14.53 15.85 -12.21
C PHE A 175 13.26 15.74 -13.06
N GLN A 176 13.21 14.83 -14.02
CA GLN A 176 12.05 14.68 -14.93
C GLN A 176 10.80 14.22 -14.18
N GLU A 177 10.96 13.49 -13.09
CA GLU A 177 9.90 13.02 -12.22
C GLU A 177 9.05 14.16 -11.66
N LEU A 178 9.66 15.29 -11.35
CA LEU A 178 9.02 16.47 -10.74
C LEU A 178 8.18 17.30 -11.74
N ARG A 179 8.31 17.04 -13.04
CA ARG A 179 7.62 17.83 -14.06
C ARG A 179 6.10 17.72 -13.91
N GLY A 180 5.43 18.86 -13.64
CA GLY A 180 3.98 18.93 -13.47
C GLY A 180 3.46 18.42 -12.12
N MET A 181 4.35 18.14 -11.16
CA MET A 181 4.03 17.96 -9.76
C MET A 181 3.49 19.28 -9.19
N GLN A 182 2.46 19.21 -8.34
CA GLN A 182 1.91 20.36 -7.65
C GLN A 182 2.39 20.36 -6.19
N ILE A 183 2.87 21.52 -5.73
CA ILE A 183 3.39 21.72 -4.38
C ILE A 183 2.98 23.10 -3.85
N ALA A 184 2.98 23.28 -2.53
CA ALA A 184 2.87 24.59 -1.91
C ALA A 184 4.19 25.37 -2.07
N SER A 185 4.11 26.70 -2.08
CA SER A 185 5.30 27.56 -2.29
C SER A 185 6.43 27.32 -1.28
N LEU A 186 6.10 26.97 -0.03
CA LEU A 186 7.11 26.70 1.00
C LEU A 186 7.86 25.38 0.77
N GLN A 187 7.25 24.42 0.10
CA GLN A 187 7.87 23.11 -0.19
C GLN A 187 8.95 23.20 -1.28
N ALA A 188 9.01 24.31 -2.02
CA ALA A 188 10.02 24.47 -3.06
C ALA A 188 11.47 24.41 -2.51
N VAL A 189 11.66 24.75 -1.23
CA VAL A 189 12.97 24.65 -0.57
C VAL A 189 13.37 23.21 -0.23
N ASP A 190 12.41 22.29 -0.17
CA ASP A 190 12.66 20.88 0.12
C ASP A 190 13.17 20.11 -1.12
N LEU A 191 13.12 20.75 -2.30
CA LEU A 191 13.49 20.15 -3.59
C LEU A 191 14.83 20.68 -4.15
N VAL A 192 15.58 21.47 -3.36
CA VAL A 192 16.83 22.12 -3.78
C VAL A 192 18.05 21.48 -3.16
#